data_fd50a36475ed8b57954bb2a1ed191160
#
_entry.id   fd50a36475ed8b57954bb2a1ed191160
#
_cell.length_a   1.000
_cell.length_b   1.000
_cell.length_c   1.000
_cell.angle_alpha   90.00
_cell.angle_beta   90.00
_cell.angle_gamma   90.00
#
_symmetry.space_group_name_H-M   'P 1'
#
loop_
_entity.id
_entity.type
_entity.pdbx_description
1 polymer ?
#
loop_
_entity_poly.entity_id
_entity_poly.type
_entity_poly.pdbx_seq_one_letter_code
_entity_poly.pdbx_strand_id
1 'polypeptide(L)'
;MRPVVGSGIAGQPGAQGTGAGGGVVAGTLVGAIAGVGLDAVAVERLRALLARRPAVADRLFHPAELAYVARQHDPVPSLAVRFAAKEAAMKALGVGLGAFGFQEVWVERVAPGPPALHLAGRAAKLAAHRRVAQWHLSLSHTAELALALVVAERGVQEVSG
;
A
#
# COMPACT_ATOMS: atom_id res chain seq x y z
N MET A 1 -2.21 -0.38 21.32
CA MET A 1 -1.90 -0.88 19.98
C MET A 1 -3.21 -1.21 19.27
N ARG A 2 -3.59 -0.46 18.27
CA ARG A 2 -4.81 -0.74 17.49
C ARG A 2 -4.38 -1.05 16.04
N PRO A 3 -4.64 -2.23 15.52
CA PRO A 3 -4.40 -2.53 14.11
C PRO A 3 -5.41 -1.77 13.24
N VAL A 4 -4.93 -1.14 12.18
CA VAL A 4 -5.78 -0.56 11.14
C VAL A 4 -5.67 -1.44 9.91
N VAL A 5 -6.69 -2.28 9.73
CA VAL A 5 -6.83 -3.12 8.54
C VAL A 5 -7.71 -2.37 7.55
N GLY A 6 -7.20 -2.06 6.38
CA GLY A 6 -7.96 -1.41 5.33
C GLY A 6 -7.89 -2.18 4.03
N SER A 7 -9.02 -2.77 3.62
CA SER A 7 -9.26 -3.21 2.26
C SER A 7 -10.12 -2.16 1.58
N GLY A 8 -9.53 -1.36 0.68
CA GLY A 8 -10.29 -0.41 -0.12
C GLY A 8 -10.94 -1.12 -1.29
N ILE A 9 -12.25 -1.37 -1.24
CA ILE A 9 -13.05 -1.79 -2.39
C ILE A 9 -13.66 -0.52 -2.98
N ALA A 10 -13.28 -0.17 -4.20
CA ALA A 10 -13.96 0.86 -4.96
C ALA A 10 -15.36 0.35 -5.33
N GLY A 11 -16.41 1.05 -4.87
CA GLY A 11 -17.79 0.69 -5.12
C GLY A 11 -18.17 0.79 -6.59
N GLN A 12 -18.82 -0.23 -7.09
CA GLN A 12 -19.54 -0.19 -8.36
C GLN A 12 -21.00 0.21 -8.16
N PRO A 13 -21.59 1.01 -9.06
CA PRO A 13 -23.01 1.34 -9.01
C PRO A 13 -23.86 0.16 -9.44
N GLY A 14 -24.98 -0.04 -8.73
CA GLY A 14 -25.92 -1.12 -8.94
C GLY A 14 -26.59 -1.10 -10.31
N ALA A 15 -26.76 -2.29 -10.86
CA ALA A 15 -27.71 -2.58 -11.95
C ALA A 15 -28.80 -3.52 -11.41
N GLN A 16 -30.04 -3.04 -11.39
CA GLN A 16 -31.23 -3.86 -11.23
C GLN A 16 -31.56 -4.52 -12.57
N GLY A 17 -31.72 -5.81 -12.61
CA GLY A 17 -32.17 -6.56 -13.75
C GLY A 17 -32.84 -7.87 -13.32
N THR A 18 -34.17 -7.90 -13.44
CA THR A 18 -35.00 -9.08 -13.28
C THR A 18 -34.87 -10.02 -14.47
N GLY A 19 -34.71 -11.32 -14.24
CA GLY A 19 -34.78 -12.34 -15.29
C GLY A 19 -34.41 -13.74 -14.78
N ALA A 20 -35.39 -14.62 -14.83
CA ALA A 20 -35.33 -16.02 -14.35
C ALA A 20 -34.45 -16.90 -15.26
N GLY A 21 -33.82 -17.92 -14.68
CA GLY A 21 -33.50 -19.16 -15.37
C GLY A 21 -32.04 -19.50 -15.52
N GLY A 22 -31.58 -20.58 -14.91
CA GLY A 22 -30.33 -21.27 -15.19
C GLY A 22 -29.25 -20.98 -14.15
N GLY A 23 -29.09 -21.87 -13.17
CA GLY A 23 -28.05 -21.79 -12.17
C GLY A 23 -26.65 -21.91 -12.77
N VAL A 24 -26.05 -20.81 -13.10
CA VAL A 24 -24.60 -20.68 -13.21
C VAL A 24 -24.12 -20.49 -11.79
N VAL A 25 -23.47 -21.49 -11.23
CA VAL A 25 -22.67 -21.30 -10.02
C VAL A 25 -21.66 -20.23 -10.38
N ALA A 26 -21.89 -19.01 -9.94
CA ALA A 26 -20.90 -17.97 -10.06
C ALA A 26 -19.65 -18.44 -9.31
N GLY A 27 -18.69 -18.95 -10.05
CA GLY A 27 -17.40 -19.30 -9.49
C GLY A 27 -16.86 -18.05 -8.81
N THR A 28 -16.62 -18.14 -7.52
CA THR A 28 -15.95 -17.07 -6.79
C THR A 28 -14.60 -16.87 -7.46
N LEU A 29 -14.46 -15.78 -8.20
CA LEU A 29 -13.21 -15.40 -8.84
C LEU A 29 -12.27 -14.94 -7.73
N VAL A 30 -11.48 -15.86 -7.21
CA VAL A 30 -10.45 -15.54 -6.20
C VAL A 30 -9.25 -14.99 -6.94
N GLY A 31 -8.94 -13.74 -6.71
CA GLY A 31 -7.70 -13.14 -7.21
C GLY A 31 -6.50 -13.87 -6.63
N ALA A 32 -5.55 -14.26 -7.48
CA ALA A 32 -4.34 -14.93 -7.03
C ALA A 32 -3.38 -13.92 -6.40
N ILE A 33 -2.80 -14.24 -5.24
CA ILE A 33 -1.74 -13.44 -4.63
C ILE A 33 -0.57 -13.36 -5.60
N ALA A 34 -0.19 -12.14 -5.97
CA ALA A 34 0.98 -11.87 -6.81
C ALA A 34 2.26 -11.79 -5.98
N GLY A 35 2.15 -11.32 -4.74
CA GLY A 35 3.26 -11.20 -3.82
C GLY A 35 2.85 -10.66 -2.47
N VAL A 36 3.70 -10.91 -1.48
CA VAL A 36 3.54 -10.44 -0.09
C VAL A 36 4.84 -9.78 0.33
N GLY A 37 4.74 -8.66 0.99
CA GLY A 37 5.88 -7.96 1.56
C GLY A 37 5.60 -7.55 3.00
N LEU A 38 6.57 -7.77 3.86
CA LEU A 38 6.56 -7.31 5.25
C LEU A 38 7.85 -6.54 5.50
N ASP A 39 7.73 -5.39 6.14
CA ASP A 39 8.87 -4.63 6.59
C ASP A 39 8.67 -4.04 7.98
N ALA A 40 9.79 -3.82 8.69
CA ALA A 40 9.82 -3.26 10.02
C ALA A 40 10.93 -2.19 10.13
N VAL A 41 10.57 -1.02 10.62
CA VAL A 41 11.46 0.14 10.75
C VAL A 41 11.53 0.58 12.20
N ALA A 42 12.73 0.66 12.76
CA ALA A 42 12.96 1.26 14.06
C ALA A 42 12.72 2.78 13.98
N VAL A 43 11.77 3.28 14.77
CA VAL A 43 11.35 4.69 14.76
C VAL A 43 12.52 5.62 15.06
N GLU A 44 13.31 5.30 16.07
CA GLU A 44 14.45 6.13 16.47
C GLU A 44 15.59 6.15 15.44
N ARG A 45 15.76 5.08 14.67
CA ARG A 45 16.72 5.07 13.55
C ARG A 45 16.32 6.06 12.46
N LEU A 46 15.04 6.10 12.12
CA LEU A 46 14.54 7.09 11.16
C LEU A 46 14.62 8.50 11.73
N ARG A 47 14.28 8.71 13.00
CA ARG A 47 14.40 10.01 13.69
C ARG A 47 15.82 10.54 13.61
N ALA A 48 16.80 9.73 13.96
CA ALA A 48 18.20 10.09 13.90
C ALA A 48 18.68 10.41 12.47
N LEU A 49 18.17 9.70 11.47
CA LEU A 49 18.47 9.98 10.05
C LEU A 49 17.93 11.34 9.63
N LEU A 50 16.65 11.62 9.92
CA LEU A 50 15.98 12.87 9.54
C LEU A 50 16.57 14.07 10.29
N ALA A 51 16.94 13.91 11.56
CA ALA A 51 17.62 14.95 12.32
C ALA A 51 18.99 15.32 11.73
N ARG A 52 19.76 14.33 11.29
CA ARG A 52 21.09 14.55 10.70
C ARG A 52 21.03 15.05 9.24
N ARG A 53 20.00 14.67 8.51
CA ARG A 53 19.86 14.95 7.07
C ARG A 53 18.41 15.28 6.72
N PRO A 54 17.89 16.47 7.10
CA PRO A 54 16.46 16.82 6.89
C PRO A 54 16.04 16.71 5.43
N ALA A 55 16.89 17.07 4.48
CA ALA A 55 16.58 16.98 3.04
C ALA A 55 16.34 15.55 2.52
N VAL A 56 16.64 14.52 3.32
CA VAL A 56 16.32 13.13 2.97
C VAL A 56 14.81 12.89 3.01
N ALA A 57 14.06 13.61 3.85
CA ALA A 57 12.61 13.50 3.89
C ALA A 57 11.97 13.71 2.51
N ASP A 58 12.40 14.75 1.80
CA ASP A 58 11.88 15.09 0.47
C ASP A 58 12.22 14.03 -0.60
N ARG A 59 13.21 13.20 -0.36
CA ARG A 59 13.60 12.10 -1.26
C ARG A 59 12.89 10.79 -0.94
N LEU A 60 12.59 10.56 0.33
CA LEU A 60 11.97 9.31 0.80
C LEU A 60 10.44 9.36 0.76
N PHE A 61 9.85 10.54 0.96
CA PHE A 61 8.41 10.65 1.13
C PHE A 61 7.78 11.47 0.01
N HIS A 62 6.61 11.02 -0.40
CA HIS A 62 5.77 11.77 -1.35
C HIS A 62 5.23 13.03 -0.66
N PRO A 63 5.02 14.16 -1.40
CA PRO A 63 4.50 15.40 -0.82
C PRO A 63 3.20 15.22 -0.03
N ALA A 64 2.29 14.33 -0.46
CA ALA A 64 1.05 14.03 0.25
C ALA A 64 1.31 13.39 1.64
N GLU A 65 2.36 12.57 1.78
CA GLU A 65 2.73 11.97 3.05
C GLU A 65 3.30 13.01 4.02
N LEU A 66 4.16 13.89 3.51
CA LEU A 66 4.71 15.01 4.31
C LEU A 66 3.61 15.96 4.77
N ALA A 67 2.67 16.31 3.89
CA ALA A 67 1.53 17.15 4.21
C ALA A 67 0.61 16.51 5.29
N TYR A 68 0.41 15.18 5.22
CA TYR A 68 -0.38 14.45 6.21
C TYR A 68 0.25 14.52 7.61
N VAL A 69 1.56 14.36 7.72
CA VAL A 69 2.24 14.33 9.02
C VAL A 69 2.57 15.73 9.58
N ALA A 70 2.54 16.77 8.74
CA ALA A 70 2.85 18.14 9.14
C ALA A 70 1.96 18.69 10.29
N ARG A 71 0.79 18.08 10.48
CA ARG A 71 -0.17 18.45 11.54
C ARG A 71 0.01 17.63 12.83
N GLN A 72 0.95 16.70 12.87
CA GLN A 72 1.18 15.81 14.01
C GLN A 72 2.23 16.41 14.93
N HIS A 73 2.05 16.24 16.23
CA HIS A 73 3.04 16.65 17.23
C HIS A 73 4.37 15.92 17.05
N ASP A 74 4.33 14.60 16.80
CA ASP A 74 5.49 13.80 16.42
C ASP A 74 5.20 13.09 15.09
N PRO A 75 5.79 13.56 13.98
CA PRO A 75 5.58 12.98 12.65
C PRO A 75 6.34 11.67 12.42
N VAL A 76 7.39 11.38 13.21
CA VAL A 76 8.34 10.32 12.89
C VAL A 76 7.73 8.92 12.92
N PRO A 77 6.90 8.52 13.90
CA PRO A 77 6.25 7.20 13.87
C PRO A 77 5.38 7.01 12.62
N SER A 78 4.66 8.06 12.21
CA SER A 78 3.85 8.04 10.99
C SER A 78 4.68 7.99 9.71
N LEU A 79 5.84 8.61 9.68
CA LEU A 79 6.79 8.50 8.57
C LEU A 79 7.45 7.12 8.55
N ALA A 80 7.80 6.56 9.70
CA ALA A 80 8.41 5.24 9.80
C ALA A 80 7.50 4.14 9.25
N VAL A 81 6.20 4.18 9.55
CA VAL A 81 5.26 3.19 9.03
C VAL A 81 5.02 3.35 7.52
N ARG A 82 5.12 4.58 6.98
CA ARG A 82 5.06 4.83 5.54
C ARG A 82 6.31 4.34 4.82
N PHE A 83 7.47 4.56 5.43
CA PHE A 83 8.72 4.03 4.90
C PHE A 83 8.71 2.50 4.87
N ALA A 84 8.26 1.85 5.94
CA ALA A 84 8.06 0.39 5.98
C ALA A 84 7.10 -0.08 4.87
N ALA A 85 6.01 0.66 4.60
CA ALA A 85 5.07 0.31 3.54
C ALA A 85 5.70 0.35 2.14
N LYS A 86 6.59 1.31 1.87
CA LYS A 86 7.33 1.39 0.59
C LYS A 86 8.28 0.21 0.41
N GLU A 87 9.02 -0.15 1.45
CA GLU A 87 9.90 -1.32 1.41
C GLU A 87 9.11 -2.63 1.33
N ALA A 88 7.99 -2.75 2.04
CA ALA A 88 7.08 -3.88 1.92
C ALA A 88 6.49 -4.00 0.50
N ALA A 89 6.16 -2.88 -0.16
CA ALA A 89 5.70 -2.89 -1.55
C ALA A 89 6.79 -3.39 -2.53
N MET A 90 8.05 -2.99 -2.34
CA MET A 90 9.18 -3.54 -3.11
C MET A 90 9.31 -5.04 -2.93
N LYS A 91 9.20 -5.54 -1.70
CA LYS A 91 9.24 -6.98 -1.39
C LYS A 91 8.06 -7.72 -2.04
N ALA A 92 6.84 -7.17 -1.97
CA ALA A 92 5.67 -7.75 -2.62
C ALA A 92 5.82 -7.81 -4.15
N LEU A 93 6.50 -6.84 -4.75
CA LEU A 93 6.87 -6.85 -6.17
C LEU A 93 8.10 -7.74 -6.47
N GLY A 94 8.77 -8.31 -5.46
CA GLY A 94 9.97 -9.11 -5.64
C GLY A 94 11.13 -8.34 -6.25
N VAL A 95 11.28 -7.06 -5.90
CA VAL A 95 12.34 -6.19 -6.38
C VAL A 95 13.14 -5.60 -5.22
N GLY A 96 14.39 -5.23 -5.49
CA GLY A 96 15.27 -4.59 -4.52
C GLY A 96 15.22 -3.07 -4.57
N LEU A 97 15.99 -2.46 -3.66
CA LEU A 97 16.20 -1.02 -3.63
C LEU A 97 16.74 -0.52 -4.98
N GLY A 98 16.20 0.61 -5.46
CA GLY A 98 16.60 1.22 -6.71
C GLY A 98 15.78 0.79 -7.93
N ALA A 99 14.91 -0.21 -7.82
CA ALA A 99 14.00 -0.59 -8.91
C ALA A 99 13.07 0.57 -9.31
N PHE A 100 12.65 1.37 -8.33
CA PHE A 100 11.90 2.61 -8.49
C PHE A 100 12.21 3.59 -7.35
N GLY A 101 11.81 4.84 -7.50
CA GLY A 101 12.00 5.86 -6.47
C GLY A 101 11.02 5.71 -5.30
N PHE A 102 11.45 6.06 -4.10
CA PHE A 102 10.58 6.00 -2.91
C PHE A 102 9.34 6.89 -3.02
N GLN A 103 9.40 7.98 -3.76
CA GLN A 103 8.25 8.85 -4.01
C GLN A 103 7.24 8.26 -5.01
N GLU A 104 7.62 7.24 -5.77
CA GLU A 104 6.73 6.57 -6.71
C GLU A 104 5.75 5.60 -6.03
N VAL A 105 5.91 5.39 -4.73
CA VAL A 105 4.98 4.63 -3.87
C VAL A 105 4.67 5.48 -2.64
N TRP A 106 3.39 5.68 -2.33
CA TRP A 106 3.00 6.43 -1.13
C TRP A 106 1.74 5.87 -0.49
N VAL A 107 1.60 6.15 0.80
CA VAL A 107 0.41 5.81 1.58
C VAL A 107 -0.45 7.05 1.73
N GLU A 108 -1.68 6.97 1.29
CA GLU A 108 -2.69 8.00 1.47
C GLU A 108 -3.81 7.50 2.39
N ARG A 109 -4.32 8.37 3.23
CA ARG A 109 -5.50 8.11 4.06
C ARG A 109 -6.51 9.20 3.83
N VAL A 110 -7.58 8.84 3.15
CA VAL A 110 -8.75 9.71 3.00
C VAL A 110 -9.74 9.34 4.11
N ALA A 111 -9.91 10.24 5.07
CA ALA A 111 -10.89 10.03 6.14
C ALA A 111 -12.31 10.06 5.56
N PRO A 112 -13.22 9.17 6.01
CA PRO A 112 -13.10 8.21 7.11
C PRO A 112 -12.54 6.82 6.71
N GLY A 113 -11.82 6.70 5.61
CA GLY A 113 -11.36 5.42 5.04
C GLY A 113 -10.06 4.85 5.64
N PRO A 114 -9.76 3.60 5.29
CA PRO A 114 -8.47 2.96 5.60
C PRO A 114 -7.34 3.57 4.78
N PRO A 115 -6.06 3.37 5.20
CA PRO A 115 -4.93 3.76 4.38
C PRO A 115 -4.89 2.93 3.09
N ALA A 116 -4.56 3.58 1.99
CA ALA A 116 -4.40 2.96 0.68
C ALA A 116 -2.98 3.18 0.16
N LEU A 117 -2.47 2.19 -0.59
CA LEU A 117 -1.18 2.26 -1.27
C LEU A 117 -1.39 2.78 -2.69
N HIS A 118 -0.67 3.83 -3.04
CA HIS A 118 -0.67 4.42 -4.38
C HIS A 118 0.68 4.22 -5.05
N LEU A 119 0.67 4.03 -6.35
CA LEU A 119 1.85 3.84 -7.16
C LEU A 119 1.82 4.76 -8.40
N ALA A 120 3.01 5.26 -8.78
CA ALA A 120 3.21 6.04 -9.98
C ALA A 120 4.49 5.59 -10.71
N GLY A 121 4.78 6.18 -11.85
CA GLY A 121 6.04 6.04 -12.56
C GLY A 121 6.46 4.58 -12.82
N ARG A 122 7.69 4.23 -12.47
CA ARG A 122 8.25 2.89 -12.65
C ARG A 122 7.61 1.86 -11.74
N ALA A 123 7.22 2.26 -10.52
CA ALA A 123 6.52 1.37 -9.59
C ALA A 123 5.19 0.90 -10.17
N ALA A 124 4.39 1.80 -10.74
CA ALA A 124 3.13 1.46 -11.40
C ALA A 124 3.33 0.56 -12.63
N LYS A 125 4.36 0.83 -13.44
CA LYS A 125 4.69 -0.01 -14.60
C LYS A 125 5.09 -1.43 -14.19
N LEU A 126 5.87 -1.57 -13.12
CA LEU A 126 6.24 -2.85 -12.55
C LEU A 126 5.04 -3.64 -12.04
N ALA A 127 4.15 -2.97 -11.31
CA ALA A 127 2.90 -3.56 -10.81
C ALA A 127 2.03 -4.07 -11.97
N ALA A 128 1.86 -3.25 -13.02
CA ALA A 128 1.12 -3.63 -14.22
C ALA A 128 1.75 -4.84 -14.94
N HIS A 129 3.08 -4.85 -15.09
CA HIS A 129 3.79 -6.00 -15.68
C HIS A 129 3.59 -7.30 -14.90
N ARG A 130 3.46 -7.21 -13.58
CA ARG A 130 3.14 -8.33 -12.70
C ARG A 130 1.63 -8.61 -12.57
N ARG A 131 0.81 -7.89 -13.33
CA ARG A 131 -0.66 -8.00 -13.35
C ARG A 131 -1.29 -7.76 -11.97
N VAL A 132 -0.67 -6.91 -11.15
CA VAL A 132 -1.24 -6.50 -9.87
C VAL A 132 -2.41 -5.57 -10.14
N ALA A 133 -3.59 -5.95 -9.70
CA ALA A 133 -4.82 -5.19 -9.84
C ALA A 133 -5.25 -4.54 -8.51
N GLN A 134 -4.89 -5.14 -7.38
CA GLN A 134 -5.29 -4.65 -6.07
C GLN A 134 -4.15 -4.76 -5.07
N TRP A 135 -4.12 -3.80 -4.15
CA TRP A 135 -3.19 -3.73 -3.04
C TRP A 135 -3.94 -3.76 -1.72
N HIS A 136 -3.50 -4.63 -0.82
CA HIS A 136 -3.97 -4.65 0.55
C HIS A 136 -2.83 -4.20 1.45
N LEU A 137 -3.15 -3.30 2.38
CA LEU A 137 -2.18 -2.65 3.25
C LEU A 137 -2.62 -2.76 4.71
N SER A 138 -1.72 -3.24 5.55
CA SER A 138 -1.90 -3.22 7.01
C SER A 138 -0.71 -2.51 7.64
N LEU A 139 -0.98 -1.52 8.48
CA LEU A 139 0.01 -0.68 9.13
C LEU A 139 -0.16 -0.76 10.66
N SER A 140 0.96 -0.86 11.36
CA SER A 140 0.98 -0.81 12.82
C SER A 140 2.26 -0.13 13.31
N HIS A 141 2.20 0.60 14.41
CA HIS A 141 3.39 1.12 15.06
C HIS A 141 3.23 1.19 16.58
N THR A 142 4.35 1.09 17.26
CA THR A 142 4.54 1.45 18.66
C THR A 142 5.42 2.69 18.72
N ALA A 143 5.85 3.09 19.91
CA ALA A 143 6.87 4.14 20.05
C ALA A 143 8.22 3.75 19.43
N GLU A 144 8.54 2.46 19.36
CA GLU A 144 9.86 1.95 18.99
C GLU A 144 9.90 1.39 17.56
N LEU A 145 8.82 0.77 17.12
CA LEU A 145 8.79 -0.03 15.89
C LEU A 145 7.57 0.31 15.03
N ALA A 146 7.80 0.49 13.75
CA ALA A 146 6.79 0.62 12.72
C ALA A 146 6.80 -0.61 11.81
N LEU A 147 5.62 -1.14 11.50
CA LEU A 147 5.43 -2.36 10.70
C LEU A 147 4.46 -2.09 9.56
N ALA A 148 4.75 -2.66 8.40
CA ALA A 148 3.84 -2.65 7.27
C ALA A 148 3.78 -4.03 6.61
N LEU A 149 2.57 -4.51 6.34
CA LEU A 149 2.28 -5.67 5.51
C LEU A 149 1.60 -5.19 4.24
N VAL A 150 2.11 -5.62 3.10
CA VAL A 150 1.55 -5.36 1.78
C VAL A 150 1.28 -6.67 1.07
N VAL A 151 0.06 -6.83 0.57
CA VAL A 151 -0.31 -7.95 -0.30
C VAL A 151 -0.69 -7.39 -1.66
N ALA A 152 -0.01 -7.86 -2.69
CA ALA A 152 -0.32 -7.59 -4.08
C ALA A 152 -1.19 -8.71 -4.64
N GLU A 153 -2.35 -8.37 -5.19
CA GLU A 153 -3.32 -9.31 -5.75
C GLU A 153 -3.42 -9.11 -7.26
N ARG A 154 -3.42 -10.19 -8.01
CA ARG A 154 -3.60 -10.16 -9.46
C ARG A 154 -5.06 -9.95 -9.82
N GLY A 155 -5.29 -9.24 -10.92
CA GLY A 155 -6.60 -9.20 -11.55
C GLY A 155 -7.05 -10.58 -11.99
N VAL A 156 -8.35 -10.80 -11.88
CA VAL A 156 -9.00 -12.03 -12.34
C VAL A 156 -8.89 -12.10 -13.86
N GLN A 157 -8.39 -13.22 -14.39
CA GLN A 157 -8.54 -13.52 -15.81
C GLN A 157 -9.85 -14.27 -15.99
N GLU A 158 -10.76 -13.71 -16.79
CA GLU A 158 -11.85 -14.50 -17.36
C GLU A 158 -11.22 -15.56 -18.26
N VAL A 159 -11.34 -16.80 -17.88
CA VAL A 159 -11.02 -17.91 -18.75
C VAL A 159 -12.18 -18.00 -19.72
N SER A 160 -12.03 -17.39 -20.90
CA SER A 160 -12.94 -17.63 -22.02
C SER A 160 -12.78 -19.10 -22.41
N GLY A 161 -13.81 -19.90 -22.07
CA GLY A 161 -13.97 -21.27 -22.53
C GLY A 161 -14.42 -21.32 -23.97
#